data_7fe08a5e6af1997b5e445e9554308991
#
_entry.id   7fe08a5e6af1997b5e445e9554308991
#
_cell.length_a   1.000
_cell.length_b   1.000
_cell.length_c   1.000
_cell.angle_alpha   90.00
_cell.angle_beta   90.00
_cell.angle_gamma   90.00
#
_symmetry.space_group_name_H-M   'P 1'
#
loop_
_entity.id
_entity.type
_entity.pdbx_description
1 polymer ?
#
loop_
_entity_poly.entity_id
_entity_poly.type
_entity_poly.pdbx_seq_one_letter_code
_entity_poly.pdbx_strand_id
1 'polypeptide(L)'
;MINCHRSFSFFFSFFHSPDILEPSKRERGHTVDLQRLFSQAGAVGWGCCAFGDLSLSPEAWAKGEALCPHPAGVLVAAFPYFTGPEGAPGNLSLYARGEDYHRVILRRLTGVAEQLALAYPSRIFVPGADASPLDERQCARLAGLGMLGRHGLVILPPYGSWIFLGTILTDLPLRSSPVPAPDCPGCGACVRACPAGALGDTGFDPDRCLSALTQKKGTLTPEEEGLLKAHPLIWGCDCCQLACPYNQEALAAPLPELAGETRALPYLASLSLSDLEGLTNRTFREIYGKRAFAWRGPAVLRRNLTLKKEEISR
;
A
#
# COMPACT_ATOMS: atom_id res chain seq x y z
N MET A 1 -8.20 -23.45 18.88
CA MET A 1 -6.98 -23.16 18.08
C MET A 1 -7.25 -23.69 16.68
N ILE A 2 -7.62 -22.82 15.76
CA ILE A 2 -7.83 -23.16 14.34
C ILE A 2 -6.43 -23.25 13.74
N ASN A 3 -6.09 -24.44 13.25
CA ASN A 3 -4.77 -24.75 12.69
C ASN A 3 -4.64 -24.04 11.33
N CYS A 4 -4.07 -22.85 11.32
CA CYS A 4 -3.92 -21.99 10.12
C CYS A 4 -2.84 -22.50 9.13
N HIS A 5 -2.16 -23.59 9.44
CA HIS A 5 -0.96 -24.07 8.72
C HIS A 5 -1.21 -25.05 7.57
N ARG A 6 -2.44 -25.42 7.25
CA ARG A 6 -2.71 -26.38 6.18
C ARG A 6 -3.46 -25.73 5.03
N SER A 7 -2.73 -25.17 4.06
CA SER A 7 -3.14 -25.03 2.64
C SER A 7 -2.26 -24.07 1.84
N PHE A 8 -0.96 -23.96 2.10
CA PHE A 8 -0.06 -23.08 1.34
C PHE A 8 0.30 -23.55 -0.06
N SER A 9 0.12 -24.87 -0.37
CA SER A 9 0.59 -25.45 -1.65
C SER A 9 -0.31 -25.19 -2.85
N PHE A 10 -1.50 -24.66 -2.69
CA PHE A 10 -2.49 -24.54 -3.78
C PHE A 10 -2.50 -23.17 -4.47
N PHE A 11 -1.92 -22.11 -3.88
CA PHE A 11 -2.07 -20.74 -4.39
C PHE A 11 -1.07 -20.31 -5.46
N PHE A 12 0.05 -21.02 -5.63
CA PHE A 12 1.10 -20.60 -6.57
C PHE A 12 0.81 -20.91 -8.06
N SER A 13 -0.24 -21.68 -8.36
CA SER A 13 -0.48 -22.17 -9.74
C SER A 13 -1.42 -21.29 -10.58
N PHE A 14 -2.03 -20.25 -10.02
CA PHE A 14 -3.08 -19.47 -10.69
C PHE A 14 -2.65 -18.13 -11.29
N PHE A 15 -1.38 -17.73 -11.13
CA PHE A 15 -0.91 -16.41 -11.57
C PHE A 15 -0.57 -16.28 -13.07
N HIS A 16 -0.82 -17.31 -13.88
CA HIS A 16 -0.45 -17.29 -15.29
C HIS A 16 -1.62 -17.68 -16.18
N SER A 17 -2.39 -16.70 -16.63
CA SER A 17 -3.17 -16.86 -17.86
C SER A 17 -2.47 -16.02 -18.95
N PRO A 18 -1.84 -16.64 -19.96
CA PRO A 18 -1.16 -15.93 -21.04
C PRO A 18 -2.10 -15.10 -21.93
N ASP A 19 -3.42 -15.30 -21.80
CA ASP A 19 -4.45 -14.73 -22.70
C ASP A 19 -5.11 -13.45 -22.15
N ILE A 20 -4.48 -12.77 -21.18
CA ILE A 20 -5.03 -11.57 -20.53
C ILE A 20 -5.09 -10.38 -21.50
N LEU A 21 -4.19 -10.32 -22.46
CA LEU A 21 -4.17 -9.33 -23.53
C LEU A 21 -4.58 -10.01 -24.83
N GLU A 22 -5.86 -9.93 -25.24
CA GLU A 22 -6.26 -10.24 -26.60
C GLU A 22 -5.95 -9.02 -27.49
N PRO A 23 -4.81 -8.99 -28.21
CA PRO A 23 -4.56 -7.92 -29.16
C PRO A 23 -5.58 -8.00 -30.29
N SER A 24 -6.15 -6.87 -30.70
CA SER A 24 -6.94 -6.81 -31.92
C SER A 24 -6.13 -7.38 -33.10
N LYS A 25 -6.81 -7.85 -34.14
CA LYS A 25 -6.13 -8.45 -35.34
C LYS A 25 -5.03 -7.57 -35.94
N ARG A 26 -5.02 -6.25 -35.66
CA ARG A 26 -4.02 -5.27 -36.12
C ARG A 26 -2.79 -5.16 -35.20
N GLU A 27 -2.89 -5.56 -33.95
CA GLU A 27 -1.83 -5.41 -32.92
C GLU A 27 -1.01 -6.70 -32.71
N ARG A 28 -1.19 -7.75 -33.52
CA ARG A 28 -0.56 -9.09 -33.40
C ARG A 28 0.94 -9.13 -33.72
N GLY A 29 1.67 -8.04 -33.50
CA GLY A 29 3.12 -7.98 -33.79
C GLY A 29 4.04 -8.04 -32.56
N HIS A 30 3.55 -7.69 -31.36
CA HIS A 30 4.40 -7.60 -30.17
C HIS A 30 3.65 -8.15 -28.96
N THR A 31 3.92 -9.41 -28.60
CA THR A 31 3.51 -9.96 -27.30
C THR A 31 4.44 -9.41 -26.23
N VAL A 32 3.92 -8.56 -25.35
CA VAL A 32 4.67 -8.10 -24.16
C VAL A 32 4.62 -9.20 -23.10
N ASP A 33 5.77 -9.61 -22.64
CA ASP A 33 5.87 -10.45 -21.45
C ASP A 33 5.61 -9.62 -20.19
N LEU A 34 4.34 -9.54 -19.79
CA LEU A 34 3.90 -8.79 -18.60
C LEU A 34 4.56 -9.29 -17.32
N GLN A 35 4.74 -10.63 -17.20
CA GLN A 35 5.39 -11.22 -16.03
C GLN A 35 6.81 -10.67 -15.87
N ARG A 36 7.57 -10.69 -16.95
CA ARG A 36 8.93 -10.13 -16.97
C ARG A 36 8.91 -8.63 -16.66
N LEU A 37 8.01 -7.89 -17.28
CA LEU A 37 7.92 -6.45 -17.16
C LEU A 37 7.64 -6.02 -15.71
N PHE A 38 6.63 -6.60 -15.06
CA PHE A 38 6.31 -6.32 -13.67
C PHE A 38 7.40 -6.81 -12.70
N SER A 39 8.00 -7.97 -12.96
CA SER A 39 9.13 -8.47 -12.14
C SER A 39 10.34 -7.53 -12.23
N GLN A 40 10.67 -6.99 -13.40
CA GLN A 40 11.75 -6.02 -13.58
C GLN A 40 11.44 -4.69 -12.86
N ALA A 41 10.17 -4.31 -12.74
CA ALA A 41 9.73 -3.19 -11.92
C ALA A 41 9.81 -3.50 -10.40
N GLY A 42 10.10 -4.74 -9.99
CA GLY A 42 10.18 -5.18 -8.61
C GLY A 42 8.84 -5.57 -8.00
N ALA A 43 7.80 -5.78 -8.82
CA ALA A 43 6.55 -6.34 -8.35
C ALA A 43 6.71 -7.84 -8.04
N VAL A 44 6.13 -8.26 -6.92
CA VAL A 44 6.12 -9.67 -6.45
C VAL A 44 4.81 -10.39 -6.79
N GLY A 45 3.86 -9.68 -7.36
CA GLY A 45 2.61 -10.18 -7.88
C GLY A 45 1.92 -9.09 -8.68
N TRP A 46 1.15 -9.48 -9.68
CA TRP A 46 0.34 -8.57 -10.48
C TRP A 46 -0.87 -9.30 -11.06
N GLY A 47 -1.83 -8.54 -11.52
CA GLY A 47 -3.01 -9.05 -12.19
C GLY A 47 -3.77 -7.94 -12.87
N CYS A 48 -4.97 -8.22 -13.38
CA CYS A 48 -5.79 -7.21 -14.00
C CYS A 48 -7.28 -7.40 -13.69
N CYS A 49 -8.05 -6.34 -13.88
CA CYS A 49 -9.49 -6.38 -13.85
C CYS A 49 -10.10 -5.46 -14.92
N ALA A 50 -11.35 -5.72 -15.26
CA ALA A 50 -12.13 -4.80 -16.09
C ALA A 50 -12.46 -3.54 -15.26
N PHE A 51 -12.35 -2.35 -15.88
CA PHE A 51 -12.72 -1.10 -15.20
C PHE A 51 -14.21 -1.06 -14.83
N GLY A 52 -15.06 -1.63 -15.69
CA GLY A 52 -16.52 -1.70 -15.47
C GLY A 52 -16.96 -2.58 -14.29
N ASP A 53 -16.09 -3.45 -13.77
CA ASP A 53 -16.39 -4.31 -12.62
C ASP A 53 -16.10 -3.60 -11.27
N LEU A 54 -15.49 -2.40 -11.32
CA LEU A 54 -15.18 -1.61 -10.12
C LEU A 54 -16.43 -0.92 -9.58
N SER A 55 -16.62 -0.96 -8.28
CA SER A 55 -17.65 -0.21 -7.56
C SER A 55 -17.11 1.18 -7.22
N LEU A 56 -17.17 2.11 -8.16
CA LEU A 56 -16.69 3.47 -8.00
C LEU A 56 -17.83 4.44 -7.72
N SER A 57 -17.56 5.48 -6.91
CA SER A 57 -18.49 6.62 -6.83
C SER A 57 -18.55 7.37 -8.17
N PRO A 58 -19.63 8.12 -8.45
CA PRO A 58 -19.71 8.94 -9.67
C PRO A 58 -18.50 9.87 -9.84
N GLU A 59 -17.99 10.45 -8.76
CA GLU A 59 -16.83 11.34 -8.77
C GLU A 59 -15.52 10.57 -9.08
N ALA A 60 -15.37 9.37 -8.55
CA ALA A 60 -14.21 8.52 -8.83
C ALA A 60 -14.23 8.03 -10.28
N TRP A 61 -15.42 7.67 -10.77
CA TRP A 61 -15.63 7.31 -12.18
C TRP A 61 -15.24 8.44 -13.12
N ALA A 62 -15.80 9.66 -12.90
CA ALA A 62 -15.50 10.83 -13.70
C ALA A 62 -13.99 11.21 -13.69
N LYS A 63 -13.32 11.05 -12.54
CA LYS A 63 -11.86 11.22 -12.44
C LYS A 63 -11.11 10.18 -13.26
N GLY A 64 -11.57 8.92 -13.24
CA GLY A 64 -11.00 7.85 -14.07
C GLY A 64 -11.09 8.18 -15.56
N GLU A 65 -12.27 8.62 -16.04
CA GLU A 65 -12.49 9.04 -17.43
C GLU A 65 -11.68 10.27 -17.82
N ALA A 66 -11.46 11.22 -16.89
CA ALA A 66 -10.62 12.38 -17.13
C ALA A 66 -9.13 12.01 -17.29
N LEU A 67 -8.66 10.99 -16.59
CA LEU A 67 -7.28 10.48 -16.68
C LEU A 67 -7.06 9.61 -17.92
N CYS A 68 -8.02 8.76 -18.24
CA CYS A 68 -7.98 7.83 -19.35
C CYS A 68 -9.35 7.85 -20.04
N PRO A 69 -9.51 8.51 -21.18
CA PRO A 69 -10.76 8.48 -21.94
C PRO A 69 -11.18 7.05 -22.27
N HIS A 70 -12.45 6.73 -21.98
CA HIS A 70 -13.03 5.40 -22.16
C HIS A 70 -12.25 4.29 -21.45
N PRO A 71 -12.03 4.37 -20.13
CA PRO A 71 -11.22 3.42 -19.40
C PRO A 71 -11.89 2.02 -19.46
N ALA A 72 -11.12 1.01 -19.81
CA ALA A 72 -11.64 -0.34 -20.03
C ALA A 72 -11.00 -1.39 -19.14
N GLY A 73 -9.76 -1.15 -18.66
CA GLY A 73 -9.03 -2.08 -17.83
C GLY A 73 -8.14 -1.42 -16.80
N VAL A 74 -7.76 -2.21 -15.79
CA VAL A 74 -6.79 -1.84 -14.76
C VAL A 74 -5.81 -2.98 -14.58
N LEU A 75 -4.52 -2.70 -14.65
CA LEU A 75 -3.45 -3.57 -14.16
C LEU A 75 -3.15 -3.19 -12.72
N VAL A 76 -2.98 -4.17 -11.84
CA VAL A 76 -2.64 -3.96 -10.43
C VAL A 76 -1.40 -4.78 -10.07
N ALA A 77 -0.48 -4.19 -9.31
CA ALA A 77 0.76 -4.84 -8.91
C ALA A 77 1.07 -4.60 -7.43
N ALA A 78 1.77 -5.57 -6.81
CA ALA A 78 2.16 -5.57 -5.42
C ALA A 78 3.68 -5.44 -5.28
N PHE A 79 4.12 -4.54 -4.39
CA PHE A 79 5.52 -4.19 -4.17
C PHE A 79 5.88 -4.34 -2.69
N PRO A 80 6.86 -5.17 -2.32
CA PRO A 80 7.17 -5.45 -0.93
C PRO A 80 7.99 -4.33 -0.28
N TYR A 81 7.76 -4.10 1.03
CA TYR A 81 8.50 -3.10 1.80
C TYR A 81 9.07 -3.60 3.13
N PHE A 82 8.79 -4.84 3.50
CA PHE A 82 9.20 -5.39 4.79
C PHE A 82 10.69 -5.73 4.82
N THR A 83 11.39 -5.15 5.80
CA THR A 83 12.84 -5.31 5.96
C THR A 83 13.24 -6.47 6.87
N GLY A 84 12.27 -7.21 7.43
CA GLY A 84 12.48 -8.33 8.33
C GLY A 84 11.96 -8.10 9.75
N PRO A 85 11.84 -9.17 10.56
CA PRO A 85 11.29 -9.10 11.92
C PRO A 85 12.19 -8.31 12.89
N GLU A 86 13.49 -8.19 12.61
CA GLU A 86 14.46 -7.44 13.40
C GLU A 86 14.49 -5.94 13.09
N GLY A 87 13.43 -5.44 12.43
CA GLY A 87 13.33 -4.02 12.16
C GLY A 87 13.59 -3.20 13.42
N ALA A 88 14.61 -2.30 13.38
CA ALA A 88 15.05 -1.52 14.52
C ALA A 88 13.87 -0.90 15.27
N PRO A 89 13.84 -0.97 16.61
CA PRO A 89 12.86 -0.23 17.40
C PRO A 89 12.79 1.23 16.92
N GLY A 90 11.59 1.76 16.81
CA GLY A 90 11.44 3.12 16.32
C GLY A 90 10.05 3.65 16.60
N ASN A 91 9.86 4.94 16.36
CA ASN A 91 8.59 5.61 16.55
C ASN A 91 7.85 5.95 15.24
N LEU A 92 8.36 5.45 14.11
CA LEU A 92 7.69 5.51 12.81
C LEU A 92 7.22 4.11 12.39
N SER A 93 6.02 4.03 11.81
CA SER A 93 5.50 2.79 11.19
C SER A 93 6.44 2.30 10.10
N LEU A 94 6.55 0.98 9.94
CA LEU A 94 7.47 0.33 9.01
C LEU A 94 7.35 0.88 7.58
N TYR A 95 6.14 1.18 7.13
CA TYR A 95 5.90 1.69 5.78
C TYR A 95 6.48 3.09 5.52
N ALA A 96 6.75 3.87 6.57
CA ALA A 96 7.17 5.26 6.46
C ALA A 96 8.69 5.48 6.65
N ARG A 97 9.45 4.41 6.85
CA ARG A 97 10.88 4.48 7.21
C ARG A 97 11.83 4.62 6.02
N GLY A 98 11.40 4.23 4.83
CA GLY A 98 12.13 4.38 3.56
C GLY A 98 11.74 5.64 2.78
N GLU A 99 11.96 5.62 1.47
CA GLU A 99 11.43 6.63 0.55
C GLU A 99 9.90 6.55 0.52
N ASP A 100 9.25 7.65 0.23
CA ASP A 100 7.79 7.73 0.07
C ASP A 100 7.32 6.75 -1.03
N TYR A 101 6.54 5.77 -0.61
CA TYR A 101 6.07 4.70 -1.48
C TYR A 101 5.26 5.20 -2.67
N HIS A 102 4.49 6.30 -2.52
CA HIS A 102 3.78 6.90 -3.65
C HIS A 102 4.75 7.25 -4.78
N ARG A 103 5.89 7.82 -4.45
CA ARG A 103 6.92 8.20 -5.42
C ARG A 103 7.63 6.99 -6.01
N VAL A 104 7.95 6.01 -5.17
CA VAL A 104 8.65 4.78 -5.59
C VAL A 104 7.78 3.97 -6.54
N ILE A 105 6.55 3.67 -6.13
CA ILE A 105 5.63 2.84 -6.91
C ILE A 105 5.25 3.55 -8.21
N LEU A 106 4.92 4.85 -8.15
CA LEU A 106 4.59 5.63 -9.34
C LEU A 106 5.75 5.61 -10.35
N ARG A 107 7.00 5.83 -9.91
CA ARG A 107 8.19 5.81 -10.78
C ARG A 107 8.36 4.43 -11.45
N ARG A 108 8.21 3.34 -10.69
CA ARG A 108 8.34 1.98 -11.20
C ARG A 108 7.24 1.61 -12.19
N LEU A 109 6.00 1.98 -11.89
CA LEU A 109 4.87 1.76 -12.78
C LEU A 109 4.88 2.68 -14.00
N THR A 110 5.47 3.88 -13.91
CA THR A 110 5.71 4.73 -15.09
C THR A 110 6.60 4.01 -16.10
N GLY A 111 7.68 3.37 -15.65
CA GLY A 111 8.52 2.57 -16.55
C GLY A 111 7.78 1.39 -17.20
N VAL A 112 6.85 0.75 -16.47
CA VAL A 112 5.97 -0.29 -17.02
C VAL A 112 5.03 0.31 -18.07
N ALA A 113 4.37 1.42 -17.76
CA ALA A 113 3.43 2.10 -18.64
C ALA A 113 4.09 2.57 -19.95
N GLU A 114 5.32 3.08 -19.88
CA GLU A 114 6.11 3.46 -21.05
C GLU A 114 6.38 2.27 -21.98
N GLN A 115 6.77 1.12 -21.43
CA GLN A 115 6.99 -0.09 -22.22
C GLN A 115 5.68 -0.62 -22.84
N LEU A 116 4.57 -0.54 -22.11
CA LEU A 116 3.26 -0.89 -22.64
C LEU A 116 2.83 0.07 -23.77
N ALA A 117 3.07 1.37 -23.63
CA ALA A 117 2.76 2.36 -24.65
C ALA A 117 3.59 2.14 -25.94
N LEU A 118 4.84 1.68 -25.83
CA LEU A 118 5.65 1.30 -26.98
C LEU A 118 5.08 0.07 -27.70
N ALA A 119 4.55 -0.90 -26.95
CA ALA A 119 3.97 -2.12 -27.52
C ALA A 119 2.55 -1.91 -28.07
N TYR A 120 1.81 -0.98 -27.47
CA TYR A 120 0.42 -0.64 -27.83
C TYR A 120 0.30 0.88 -28.09
N PRO A 121 0.84 1.42 -29.20
CA PRO A 121 0.94 2.88 -29.41
C PRO A 121 -0.42 3.61 -29.51
N SER A 122 -1.50 2.88 -29.76
CA SER A 122 -2.86 3.44 -29.83
C SER A 122 -3.60 3.43 -28.49
N ARG A 123 -2.95 2.95 -27.40
CA ARG A 123 -3.54 2.79 -26.09
C ARG A 123 -2.94 3.73 -25.05
N ILE A 124 -3.73 4.02 -24.05
CA ILE A 124 -3.37 4.90 -22.92
C ILE A 124 -3.05 4.05 -21.71
N PHE A 125 -1.97 4.36 -20.99
CA PHE A 125 -1.56 3.70 -19.76
C PHE A 125 -1.22 4.75 -18.71
N VAL A 126 -2.05 4.87 -17.67
CA VAL A 126 -1.91 5.89 -16.61
C VAL A 126 -1.55 5.21 -15.29
N PRO A 127 -0.29 5.30 -14.84
CA PRO A 127 0.12 4.73 -13.58
C PRO A 127 -0.44 5.54 -12.39
N GLY A 128 -0.75 4.85 -11.29
CA GLY A 128 -1.24 5.42 -10.05
C GLY A 128 -0.77 4.63 -8.83
N ALA A 129 -0.65 5.33 -7.70
CA ALA A 129 -0.36 4.75 -6.40
C ALA A 129 -1.06 5.58 -5.32
N ASP A 130 -1.97 4.98 -4.56
CA ASP A 130 -2.79 5.54 -3.47
C ASP A 130 -3.64 6.76 -3.88
N ALA A 131 -3.03 7.82 -4.36
CA ALA A 131 -3.73 9.06 -4.78
C ALA A 131 -4.46 8.92 -6.13
N SER A 132 -4.96 7.74 -6.49
CA SER A 132 -5.72 7.45 -7.70
C SER A 132 -7.23 7.42 -7.40
N PRO A 133 -8.11 7.58 -8.42
CA PRO A 133 -9.54 7.39 -8.21
C PRO A 133 -9.96 5.94 -7.96
N LEU A 134 -9.01 4.99 -8.07
CA LEU A 134 -9.26 3.56 -7.96
C LEU A 134 -9.07 3.09 -6.51
N ASP A 135 -9.94 2.19 -6.03
CA ASP A 135 -9.64 1.40 -4.83
C ASP A 135 -8.73 0.24 -5.24
N GLU A 136 -7.44 0.37 -4.94
CA GLU A 136 -6.41 -0.61 -5.30
C GLU A 136 -6.65 -1.99 -4.69
N ARG A 137 -7.30 -2.05 -3.52
CA ARG A 137 -7.66 -3.32 -2.87
C ARG A 137 -8.79 -4.01 -3.62
N GLN A 138 -9.76 -3.24 -4.13
CA GLN A 138 -10.81 -3.77 -4.98
C GLN A 138 -10.23 -4.27 -6.32
N CYS A 139 -9.30 -3.52 -6.92
CA CYS A 139 -8.58 -3.94 -8.11
C CYS A 139 -7.84 -5.27 -7.86
N ALA A 140 -7.10 -5.38 -6.74
CA ALA A 140 -6.41 -6.61 -6.37
C ALA A 140 -7.39 -7.78 -6.16
N ARG A 141 -8.55 -7.54 -5.51
CA ARG A 141 -9.59 -8.56 -5.33
C ARG A 141 -10.12 -9.08 -6.67
N LEU A 142 -10.50 -8.20 -7.58
CA LEU A 142 -11.02 -8.55 -8.89
C LEU A 142 -9.96 -9.20 -9.78
N ALA A 143 -8.70 -8.86 -9.59
CA ALA A 143 -7.56 -9.48 -10.27
C ALA A 143 -7.17 -10.86 -9.69
N GLY A 144 -7.80 -11.31 -8.61
CA GLY A 144 -7.43 -12.55 -7.92
C GLY A 144 -6.08 -12.47 -7.20
N LEU A 145 -5.58 -11.27 -6.91
CA LEU A 145 -4.26 -11.05 -6.32
C LEU A 145 -4.30 -11.16 -4.79
N GLY A 146 -3.75 -12.23 -4.24
CA GLY A 146 -3.66 -12.45 -2.81
C GLY A 146 -4.98 -12.83 -2.13
N MET A 147 -5.21 -12.34 -0.92
CA MET A 147 -6.48 -12.44 -0.19
C MET A 147 -6.74 -11.14 0.57
N LEU A 148 -8.02 -10.80 0.78
CA LEU A 148 -8.38 -9.60 1.53
C LEU A 148 -8.39 -9.90 3.03
N GLY A 149 -7.50 -9.25 3.76
CA GLY A 149 -7.42 -9.35 5.21
C GLY A 149 -8.57 -8.64 5.91
N ARG A 150 -9.03 -9.16 7.06
CA ARG A 150 -10.02 -8.47 7.92
C ARG A 150 -9.55 -7.09 8.40
N HIS A 151 -8.24 -6.84 8.39
CA HIS A 151 -7.65 -5.52 8.64
C HIS A 151 -7.71 -4.57 7.42
N GLY A 152 -8.36 -4.97 6.34
CA GLY A 152 -8.54 -4.14 5.15
C GLY A 152 -7.35 -4.08 4.19
N LEU A 153 -6.27 -4.81 4.46
CA LEU A 153 -5.09 -4.88 3.57
C LEU A 153 -5.08 -6.19 2.79
N VAL A 154 -4.50 -6.16 1.59
CA VAL A 154 -4.25 -7.37 0.80
C VAL A 154 -3.10 -8.15 1.44
N ILE A 155 -3.26 -9.46 1.56
CA ILE A 155 -2.26 -10.40 2.05
C ILE A 155 -1.79 -11.23 0.86
N LEU A 156 -0.51 -11.15 0.53
CA LEU A 156 0.11 -11.87 -0.59
C LEU A 156 1.24 -12.77 -0.07
N PRO A 157 1.01 -14.08 0.11
CA PRO A 157 2.09 -14.97 0.50
C PRO A 157 3.21 -15.03 -0.56
N PRO A 158 4.49 -15.13 -0.17
CA PRO A 158 5.02 -15.20 1.20
C PRO A 158 5.30 -13.84 1.84
N TYR A 159 4.84 -12.72 1.27
CA TYR A 159 5.15 -11.35 1.71
C TYR A 159 4.17 -10.82 2.77
N GLY A 160 3.12 -11.57 3.09
CA GLY A 160 2.07 -11.12 4.00
C GLY A 160 1.34 -9.87 3.48
N SER A 161 0.94 -8.98 4.36
CA SER A 161 0.37 -7.68 4.00
C SER A 161 1.41 -6.55 3.97
N TRP A 162 2.69 -6.87 3.99
CA TRP A 162 3.79 -5.93 3.91
C TRP A 162 4.11 -5.55 2.46
N ILE A 163 3.06 -5.20 1.73
CA ILE A 163 3.09 -4.82 0.32
C ILE A 163 2.35 -3.50 0.11
N PHE A 164 2.83 -2.71 -0.83
CA PHE A 164 2.07 -1.62 -1.43
C PHE A 164 1.44 -2.10 -2.72
N LEU A 165 0.30 -1.56 -3.03
CA LEU A 165 -0.35 -1.74 -4.33
C LEU A 165 -0.08 -0.51 -5.20
N GLY A 166 -0.14 -0.74 -6.51
CA GLY A 166 -0.20 0.33 -7.48
C GLY A 166 -0.92 -0.16 -8.72
N THR A 167 -1.46 0.76 -9.49
CA THR A 167 -2.33 0.47 -10.62
C THR A 167 -1.86 1.14 -11.90
N ILE A 168 -2.24 0.58 -13.04
CA ILE A 168 -2.16 1.24 -14.34
C ILE A 168 -3.55 1.19 -14.95
N LEU A 169 -4.21 2.36 -15.06
CA LEU A 169 -5.48 2.51 -15.73
C LEU A 169 -5.25 2.57 -17.24
N THR A 170 -6.11 1.90 -18.03
CA THR A 170 -5.95 1.82 -19.48
C THR A 170 -7.30 1.75 -20.21
N ASP A 171 -7.33 2.22 -21.44
CA ASP A 171 -8.42 2.02 -22.40
C ASP A 171 -8.33 0.65 -23.12
N LEU A 172 -7.29 -0.13 -22.83
CA LEU A 172 -7.18 -1.51 -23.30
C LEU A 172 -8.19 -2.38 -22.55
N PRO A 173 -9.10 -3.10 -23.25
CA PRO A 173 -10.03 -4.01 -22.61
C PRO A 173 -9.29 -5.15 -21.90
N LEU A 174 -9.48 -5.23 -20.57
CA LEU A 174 -8.96 -6.31 -19.73
C LEU A 174 -10.14 -7.02 -19.07
N ARG A 175 -9.93 -8.26 -18.66
CA ARG A 175 -10.94 -9.06 -17.96
C ARG A 175 -10.52 -9.27 -16.51
N SER A 176 -11.49 -9.19 -15.61
CA SER A 176 -11.28 -9.59 -14.22
C SER A 176 -10.99 -11.09 -14.13
N SER A 177 -10.28 -11.48 -13.07
CA SER A 177 -10.06 -12.91 -12.80
C SER A 177 -11.39 -13.64 -12.65
N PRO A 178 -11.56 -14.82 -13.23
CA PRO A 178 -12.75 -15.65 -13.02
C PRO A 178 -12.89 -16.10 -11.57
N VAL A 179 -11.80 -16.06 -10.80
CA VAL A 179 -11.78 -16.36 -9.36
C VAL A 179 -11.23 -15.12 -8.63
N PRO A 180 -12.10 -14.27 -8.07
CA PRO A 180 -11.66 -13.15 -7.26
C PRO A 180 -10.84 -13.60 -6.04
N ALA A 181 -9.97 -12.72 -5.56
CA ALA A 181 -9.21 -13.01 -4.34
C ALA A 181 -10.16 -13.26 -3.15
N PRO A 182 -9.97 -14.36 -2.40
CA PRO A 182 -10.81 -14.69 -1.26
C PRO A 182 -10.56 -13.74 -0.08
N ASP A 183 -11.46 -13.77 0.89
CA ASP A 183 -11.21 -13.17 2.19
C ASP A 183 -10.30 -14.06 3.02
N CYS A 184 -9.57 -13.47 3.97
CA CYS A 184 -8.76 -14.24 4.91
C CYS A 184 -9.65 -15.11 5.84
N PRO A 185 -9.12 -16.18 6.47
CA PRO A 185 -9.91 -17.10 7.31
C PRO A 185 -10.56 -16.47 8.56
N GLY A 186 -10.34 -15.18 8.84
CA GLY A 186 -11.03 -14.45 9.89
C GLY A 186 -10.65 -14.83 11.33
N CYS A 187 -9.38 -15.16 11.61
CA CYS A 187 -8.92 -15.56 12.95
C CYS A 187 -9.08 -14.51 14.06
N GLY A 188 -9.37 -13.24 13.70
CA GLY A 188 -9.63 -12.13 14.62
C GLY A 188 -8.40 -11.58 15.33
N ALA A 189 -7.17 -12.04 15.04
CA ALA A 189 -5.96 -11.55 15.71
C ALA A 189 -5.77 -10.04 15.53
N CYS A 190 -5.97 -9.52 14.31
CA CYS A 190 -5.89 -8.09 14.01
C CYS A 190 -6.95 -7.26 14.75
N VAL A 191 -8.15 -7.81 14.93
CA VAL A 191 -9.24 -7.14 15.69
C VAL A 191 -8.84 -7.01 17.16
N ARG A 192 -8.39 -8.11 17.78
CA ARG A 192 -7.95 -8.10 19.19
C ARG A 192 -6.73 -7.22 19.44
N ALA A 193 -5.86 -7.08 18.46
CA ALA A 193 -4.64 -6.27 18.57
C ALA A 193 -4.86 -4.79 18.24
N CYS A 194 -6.03 -4.37 17.77
CA CYS A 194 -6.30 -2.98 17.42
C CYS A 194 -6.49 -2.14 18.68
N PRO A 195 -5.56 -1.23 19.04
CA PRO A 195 -5.62 -0.53 20.32
C PRO A 195 -6.79 0.47 20.42
N ALA A 196 -7.26 0.96 19.29
CA ALA A 196 -8.37 1.93 19.22
C ALA A 196 -9.71 1.29 18.86
N GLY A 197 -9.77 -0.04 18.71
CA GLY A 197 -11.00 -0.73 18.32
C GLY A 197 -11.52 -0.31 16.94
N ALA A 198 -10.63 0.13 16.04
CA ALA A 198 -10.99 0.51 14.67
C ALA A 198 -11.41 -0.68 13.80
N LEU A 199 -11.10 -1.89 14.23
CA LEU A 199 -11.48 -3.14 13.57
C LEU A 199 -12.51 -3.86 14.44
N GLY A 200 -13.69 -4.10 13.89
CA GLY A 200 -14.80 -4.73 14.60
C GLY A 200 -15.56 -5.73 13.76
N ASP A 201 -16.68 -6.22 14.30
CA ASP A 201 -17.57 -7.14 13.58
C ASP A 201 -18.33 -6.45 12.44
N THR A 202 -18.52 -5.13 12.56
CA THR A 202 -19.16 -4.27 11.55
C THR A 202 -18.19 -3.78 10.47
N GLY A 203 -16.90 -4.14 10.53
CA GLY A 203 -15.89 -3.75 9.56
C GLY A 203 -14.81 -2.84 10.12
N PHE A 204 -14.22 -2.01 9.25
CA PHE A 204 -13.16 -1.05 9.55
C PHE A 204 -13.72 0.36 9.69
N ASP A 205 -13.42 0.98 10.84
CA ASP A 205 -13.72 2.40 11.12
C ASP A 205 -12.42 3.23 10.96
N PRO A 206 -12.28 3.97 9.86
CA PRO A 206 -11.07 4.76 9.60
C PRO A 206 -10.88 5.91 10.58
N ASP A 207 -11.95 6.47 11.17
CA ASP A 207 -11.88 7.61 12.09
C ASP A 207 -11.28 7.21 13.45
N ARG A 208 -11.38 5.94 13.81
CA ARG A 208 -10.76 5.37 15.02
C ARG A 208 -9.35 4.84 14.77
N CYS A 209 -8.93 4.68 13.52
CA CYS A 209 -7.64 4.10 13.19
C CYS A 209 -6.48 4.95 13.71
N LEU A 210 -5.60 4.39 14.54
CA LEU A 210 -4.41 5.10 15.04
C LEU A 210 -3.51 5.61 13.92
N SER A 211 -3.41 4.90 12.81
CA SER A 211 -2.67 5.40 11.64
C SER A 211 -3.27 6.71 11.12
N ALA A 212 -4.59 6.83 11.06
CA ALA A 212 -5.27 8.07 10.68
C ALA A 212 -5.13 9.14 11.77
N LEU A 213 -5.30 8.78 13.05
CA LEU A 213 -5.17 9.72 14.17
C LEU A 213 -3.75 10.32 14.28
N THR A 214 -2.69 9.54 14.04
CA THR A 214 -1.32 10.07 14.01
C THR A 214 -1.13 11.14 12.94
N GLN A 215 -1.98 11.17 11.91
CA GLN A 215 -1.93 12.09 10.78
C GLN A 215 -2.96 13.22 10.86
N LYS A 216 -3.86 13.18 11.84
CA LYS A 216 -4.94 14.15 12.00
C LYS A 216 -4.37 15.54 12.27
N LYS A 217 -4.82 16.55 11.50
CA LYS A 217 -4.50 17.97 11.73
C LYS A 217 -5.45 18.58 12.76
N GLY A 218 -5.02 19.67 13.37
CA GLY A 218 -5.84 20.42 14.32
C GLY A 218 -5.84 19.82 15.73
N THR A 219 -6.87 20.14 16.48
CA THR A 219 -7.03 19.73 17.88
C THR A 219 -7.52 18.29 17.95
N LEU A 220 -6.97 17.55 18.88
CA LEU A 220 -7.42 16.21 19.24
C LEU A 220 -8.44 16.28 20.37
N THR A 221 -9.36 15.31 20.43
CA THR A 221 -10.19 15.11 21.62
C THR A 221 -9.35 14.50 22.75
N PRO A 222 -9.78 14.59 24.03
CA PRO A 222 -9.07 13.92 25.14
C PRO A 222 -8.92 12.41 24.95
N GLU A 223 -9.90 11.74 24.32
CA GLU A 223 -9.83 10.31 23.98
C GLU A 223 -8.74 10.03 22.94
N GLU A 224 -8.70 10.81 21.86
CA GLU A 224 -7.69 10.70 20.80
C GLU A 224 -6.28 10.97 21.35
N GLU A 225 -6.12 11.95 22.21
CA GLU A 225 -4.84 12.21 22.89
C GLU A 225 -4.41 11.03 23.77
N GLY A 226 -5.33 10.45 24.53
CA GLY A 226 -5.08 9.25 25.33
C GLY A 226 -4.60 8.07 24.48
N LEU A 227 -5.27 7.83 23.37
CA LEU A 227 -4.87 6.78 22.41
C LEU A 227 -3.47 7.03 21.82
N LEU A 228 -3.17 8.28 21.43
CA LEU A 228 -1.85 8.62 20.89
C LEU A 228 -0.76 8.59 21.96
N LYS A 229 -1.04 8.95 23.21
CA LYS A 229 -0.09 8.83 24.33
C LYS A 229 0.31 7.38 24.55
N ALA A 230 -0.65 6.46 24.59
CA ALA A 230 -0.43 5.03 24.81
C ALA A 230 0.23 4.32 23.60
N HIS A 231 0.14 4.87 22.40
CA HIS A 231 0.68 4.24 21.18
C HIS A 231 2.17 4.55 21.00
N PRO A 232 3.07 3.56 20.75
CA PRO A 232 4.50 3.82 20.64
C PRO A 232 4.91 4.67 19.43
N LEU A 233 4.13 4.65 18.34
CA LEU A 233 4.48 5.36 17.11
C LEU A 233 3.93 6.79 17.10
N ILE A 234 4.68 7.69 16.48
CA ILE A 234 4.28 9.08 16.23
C ILE A 234 3.68 9.27 14.84
N TRP A 235 3.83 8.26 13.98
CA TRP A 235 3.32 8.23 12.62
C TRP A 235 2.99 6.80 12.19
N GLY A 236 1.74 6.59 11.76
CA GLY A 236 1.25 5.28 11.35
C GLY A 236 0.95 4.35 12.53
N CYS A 237 0.59 3.12 12.21
CA CYS A 237 0.33 2.05 13.19
C CYS A 237 0.48 0.70 12.51
N ASP A 238 1.22 -0.22 13.13
CA ASP A 238 1.48 -1.56 12.57
C ASP A 238 0.79 -2.68 13.36
N CYS A 239 0.00 -2.36 14.41
CA CYS A 239 -0.52 -3.35 15.36
C CYS A 239 -1.32 -4.49 14.70
N CYS A 240 -2.21 -4.16 13.77
CA CYS A 240 -3.02 -5.17 13.07
C CYS A 240 -2.19 -6.04 12.12
N GLN A 241 -1.15 -5.46 11.50
CA GLN A 241 -0.23 -6.21 10.63
C GLN A 241 0.71 -7.11 11.45
N LEU A 242 1.28 -6.59 12.54
CA LEU A 242 2.16 -7.37 13.42
C LEU A 242 1.45 -8.56 14.08
N ALA A 243 0.15 -8.44 14.37
CA ALA A 243 -0.65 -9.52 14.95
C ALA A 243 -1.11 -10.57 13.92
N CYS A 244 -0.99 -10.29 12.62
CA CYS A 244 -1.50 -11.19 11.58
C CYS A 244 -0.58 -12.41 11.43
N PRO A 245 -1.09 -13.66 11.54
CA PRO A 245 -0.27 -14.86 11.37
C PRO A 245 0.47 -14.92 10.03
N TYR A 246 -0.15 -14.44 8.95
CA TYR A 246 0.48 -14.39 7.63
C TYR A 246 1.64 -13.41 7.53
N ASN A 247 1.79 -12.50 8.48
CA ASN A 247 2.87 -11.53 8.52
C ASN A 247 4.04 -11.97 9.40
N GLN A 248 3.82 -12.94 10.30
CA GLN A 248 4.87 -13.42 11.21
C GLN A 248 5.97 -14.21 10.48
N GLU A 249 5.60 -14.87 9.37
CA GLU A 249 6.54 -15.64 8.53
C GLU A 249 6.78 -14.94 7.19
N ALA A 250 6.49 -13.64 7.11
CA ALA A 250 6.61 -12.89 5.86
C ALA A 250 8.07 -12.81 5.40
N LEU A 251 8.28 -13.05 4.11
CA LEU A 251 9.59 -12.91 3.47
C LEU A 251 10.03 -11.45 3.48
N ALA A 252 11.22 -11.19 4.01
CA ALA A 252 11.88 -9.90 3.92
C ALA A 252 12.56 -9.77 2.54
N ALA A 253 11.91 -9.07 1.63
CA ALA A 253 12.42 -8.81 0.30
C ALA A 253 11.97 -7.41 -0.19
N PRO A 254 12.31 -6.34 0.56
CA PRO A 254 11.83 -5.00 0.26
C PRO A 254 12.42 -4.47 -1.03
N LEU A 255 11.73 -3.51 -1.65
CA LEU A 255 12.38 -2.68 -2.66
C LEU A 255 13.51 -1.86 -2.00
N PRO A 256 14.69 -1.71 -2.66
CA PRO A 256 15.84 -1.00 -2.07
C PRO A 256 15.52 0.42 -1.59
N GLU A 257 14.67 1.15 -2.31
CA GLU A 257 14.25 2.50 -1.92
C GLU A 257 13.42 2.49 -0.64
N LEU A 258 12.56 1.49 -0.48
CA LEU A 258 11.69 1.33 0.69
C LEU A 258 12.47 0.78 1.89
N ALA A 259 13.53 0.01 1.64
CA ALA A 259 14.48 -0.43 2.67
C ALA A 259 15.43 0.67 3.14
N GLY A 260 15.48 1.83 2.47
CA GLY A 260 16.46 2.87 2.75
C GLY A 260 17.91 2.48 2.38
N GLU A 261 18.06 1.56 1.45
CA GLU A 261 19.39 1.12 0.95
C GLU A 261 19.97 2.09 -0.09
N THR A 262 19.22 3.11 -0.48
CA THR A 262 19.72 4.13 -1.38
C THR A 262 20.55 5.14 -0.62
N ARG A 263 21.75 5.46 -1.15
CA ARG A 263 22.66 6.44 -0.55
C ARG A 263 22.02 7.82 -0.33
N ALA A 264 21.00 8.16 -1.12
CA ALA A 264 20.31 9.45 -1.07
C ALA A 264 19.28 9.55 0.05
N LEU A 265 18.76 8.43 0.56
CA LEU A 265 17.70 8.42 1.55
C LEU A 265 17.80 7.19 2.46
N PRO A 266 18.66 7.26 3.51
CA PRO A 266 18.85 6.14 4.43
C PRO A 266 17.57 5.82 5.21
N TYR A 267 17.49 4.58 5.71
CA TYR A 267 16.40 4.13 6.58
C TYR A 267 16.29 5.02 7.83
N LEU A 268 15.07 5.42 8.17
CA LEU A 268 14.78 6.30 9.31
C LEU A 268 13.73 5.65 10.21
N ALA A 269 14.15 5.06 11.30
CA ALA A 269 13.24 4.38 12.24
C ALA A 269 12.53 5.33 13.21
N SER A 270 13.17 6.45 13.57
CA SER A 270 12.68 7.37 14.61
C SER A 270 12.98 8.82 14.29
N LEU A 271 12.15 9.69 14.87
CA LEU A 271 12.36 11.12 14.98
C LEU A 271 12.27 11.55 16.45
N SER A 272 13.05 12.56 16.81
CA SER A 272 13.01 13.25 18.10
C SER A 272 12.48 14.68 17.94
N LEU A 273 12.19 15.36 19.05
CA LEU A 273 11.83 16.78 18.99
C LEU A 273 12.96 17.66 18.47
N SER A 274 14.22 17.29 18.76
CA SER A 274 15.40 18.02 18.27
C SER A 274 15.53 17.95 16.75
N ASP A 275 15.13 16.84 16.12
CA ASP A 275 15.12 16.70 14.64
C ASP A 275 14.12 17.65 13.95
N LEU A 276 13.15 18.14 14.71
CA LEU A 276 12.08 19.01 14.20
C LEU A 276 12.21 20.45 14.71
N GLU A 277 13.14 20.73 15.62
CA GLU A 277 13.29 22.04 16.25
C GLU A 277 13.62 23.12 15.21
N GLY A 278 12.96 24.27 15.31
CA GLY A 278 13.16 25.39 14.39
C GLY A 278 12.74 25.17 12.94
N LEU A 279 12.29 23.97 12.56
CA LEU A 279 11.90 23.70 11.17
C LEU A 279 10.59 24.41 10.80
N THR A 280 10.64 25.22 9.76
CA THR A 280 9.46 25.71 9.03
C THR A 280 8.91 24.62 8.12
N ASN A 281 7.70 24.83 7.56
CA ASN A 281 7.19 23.90 6.53
C ASN A 281 8.11 23.79 5.30
N ARG A 282 8.83 24.84 4.95
CA ARG A 282 9.76 24.89 3.83
C ARG A 282 10.99 24.03 4.13
N THR A 283 11.70 24.33 5.22
CA THR A 283 12.92 23.60 5.60
C THR A 283 12.63 22.13 5.93
N PHE A 284 11.46 21.84 6.53
CA PHE A 284 11.03 20.46 6.73
C PHE A 284 10.86 19.69 5.41
N ARG A 285 10.27 20.30 4.39
CA ARG A 285 10.14 19.68 3.06
C ARG A 285 11.48 19.48 2.36
N GLU A 286 12.41 20.40 2.55
CA GLU A 286 13.77 20.27 2.01
C GLU A 286 14.49 19.04 2.58
N ILE A 287 14.32 18.75 3.88
CA ILE A 287 14.96 17.64 4.58
C ILE A 287 14.19 16.33 4.39
N TYR A 288 12.87 16.35 4.62
CA TYR A 288 12.03 15.15 4.73
C TYR A 288 11.04 14.97 3.58
N GLY A 289 11.01 15.85 2.58
CA GLY A 289 9.98 15.86 1.53
C GLY A 289 9.90 14.61 0.65
N LYS A 290 10.89 13.71 0.77
CA LYS A 290 10.89 12.40 0.12
C LYS A 290 10.37 11.27 1.02
N ARG A 291 9.87 11.57 2.22
CA ARG A 291 9.33 10.60 3.19
C ARG A 291 7.80 10.61 3.18
N ALA A 292 7.20 9.45 3.41
CA ALA A 292 5.74 9.30 3.44
C ALA A 292 5.05 10.15 4.51
N PHE A 293 5.74 10.53 5.59
CA PHE A 293 5.18 11.38 6.63
C PHE A 293 5.27 12.90 6.34
N ALA A 294 5.96 13.30 5.26
CA ALA A 294 6.27 14.72 5.05
C ALA A 294 5.06 15.56 4.60
N TRP A 295 4.03 14.95 4.03
CA TRP A 295 2.89 15.67 3.46
C TRP A 295 2.05 16.46 4.48
N ARG A 296 2.05 16.06 5.75
CA ARG A 296 1.34 16.76 6.83
C ARG A 296 2.13 17.93 7.44
N GLY A 297 3.43 17.99 7.17
CA GLY A 297 4.33 18.99 7.76
C GLY A 297 4.77 18.64 9.18
N PRO A 298 5.67 19.47 9.79
CA PRO A 298 6.30 19.16 11.08
C PRO A 298 5.37 19.30 12.29
N ALA A 299 4.29 20.09 12.19
CA ALA A 299 3.43 20.40 13.34
C ALA A 299 2.75 19.16 13.93
N VAL A 300 2.27 18.24 13.06
CA VAL A 300 1.63 17.00 13.49
C VAL A 300 2.62 16.09 14.22
N LEU A 301 3.83 15.95 13.69
CA LEU A 301 4.89 15.13 14.30
C LEU A 301 5.35 15.71 15.65
N ARG A 302 5.53 17.05 15.73
CA ARG A 302 5.86 17.73 17.00
C ARG A 302 4.79 17.48 18.06
N ARG A 303 3.51 17.68 17.71
CA ARG A 303 2.40 17.39 18.62
C ARG A 303 2.49 15.95 19.15
N ASN A 304 2.62 14.98 18.26
CA ASN A 304 2.65 13.58 18.65
C ASN A 304 3.87 13.22 19.52
N LEU A 305 5.02 13.83 19.27
CA LEU A 305 6.22 13.67 20.11
C LEU A 305 6.05 14.35 21.49
N THR A 306 5.43 15.53 21.54
CA THR A 306 5.18 16.24 22.81
C THR A 306 4.25 15.45 23.72
N LEU A 307 3.17 14.89 23.18
CA LEU A 307 2.24 14.04 23.92
C LEU A 307 2.93 12.86 24.62
N LYS A 308 4.01 12.31 24.02
CA LYS A 308 4.77 11.19 24.60
C LYS A 308 5.76 11.60 25.70
N LYS A 309 6.30 12.82 25.65
CA LYS A 309 7.20 13.32 26.69
C LYS A 309 6.47 13.55 28.03
N GLU A 310 5.22 13.96 27.99
CA GLU A 310 4.41 14.21 29.18
C GLU A 310 4.14 12.93 29.99
N GLU A 311 4.22 11.75 29.37
CA GLU A 311 4.02 10.45 30.05
C GLU A 311 5.27 9.98 30.80
N ILE A 312 6.46 10.29 30.28
CA ILE A 312 7.75 9.89 30.91
C ILE A 312 8.06 10.77 32.14
N SER A 313 7.40 11.91 32.27
CA SER A 313 7.63 12.89 33.35
C SER A 313 6.66 12.75 34.52
N ARG A 314 5.76 11.76 34.51
CA ARG A 314 4.82 11.40 35.59
C ARG A 314 5.18 10.06 36.20
#